data_f09933c210378002d3106d789aa978e9
#
_entry.id   f09933c210378002d3106d789aa978e9
#
_cell.length_a   1.000
_cell.length_b   1.000
_cell.length_c   1.000
_cell.angle_alpha   90.00
_cell.angle_beta   90.00
_cell.angle_gamma   90.00
#
_symmetry.space_group_name_H-M   'P 1'
#
loop_
_entity.id
_entity.type
_entity.pdbx_description
1 polymer ?
#
loop_
_entity_poly.entity_id
_entity_poly.type
_entity_poly.pdbx_seq_one_letter_code
_entity_poly.pdbx_strand_id
1 'polypeptide(L)'
;MVMEIQLKKFIIIKNISMQVEKLLMGMMWFAIGHLFVFFQLNGQFKWEWFQRNEVIVALCGLPISFLYIWGTKYTVQGFNGLLWPTRFIGFSIGMIIYSILVSYFFKEGINNKTLVSLVLCAVLIAIQALWKTK
;
A
#
# COMPACT_ATOMS: atom_id res chain seq x y z
N MET A 1 -6.14 21.02 37.50
CA MET A 1 -5.92 19.53 37.37
C MET A 1 -6.85 18.90 36.34
N VAL A 2 -8.17 19.05 36.46
CA VAL A 2 -9.13 18.46 35.47
C VAL A 2 -8.93 19.02 34.06
N MET A 3 -8.76 20.33 33.92
CA MET A 3 -8.55 21.02 32.65
C MET A 3 -7.24 20.59 31.99
N GLU A 4 -6.17 20.35 32.74
CA GLU A 4 -4.89 19.86 32.25
C GLU A 4 -4.99 18.41 31.70
N ILE A 5 -5.75 17.55 32.40
CA ILE A 5 -6.02 16.17 31.94
C ILE A 5 -6.84 16.19 30.65
N GLN A 6 -7.85 17.04 30.56
CA GLN A 6 -8.65 17.19 29.33
C GLN A 6 -7.81 17.69 28.15
N LEU A 7 -6.93 18.65 28.38
CA LEU A 7 -6.03 19.17 27.35
C LEU A 7 -5.06 18.10 26.88
N LYS A 8 -4.45 17.34 27.79
CA LYS A 8 -3.56 16.20 27.41
C LYS A 8 -4.32 15.15 26.60
N LYS A 9 -5.53 14.79 27.02
CA LYS A 9 -6.37 13.84 26.28
C LYS A 9 -6.70 14.33 24.88
N PHE A 10 -7.04 15.62 24.74
CA PHE A 10 -7.33 16.23 23.45
C PHE A 10 -6.11 16.22 22.52
N ILE A 11 -4.91 16.55 23.02
CA ILE A 11 -3.66 16.52 22.26
C ILE A 11 -3.35 15.10 21.80
N ILE A 12 -3.51 14.09 22.65
CA ILE A 12 -3.27 12.68 22.30
C ILE A 12 -4.21 12.23 21.18
N ILE A 13 -5.50 12.53 21.31
CA ILE A 13 -6.50 12.16 20.28
C ILE A 13 -6.16 12.84 18.94
N LYS A 14 -5.80 14.10 18.95
CA LYS A 14 -5.42 14.85 17.75
C LYS A 14 -4.18 14.24 17.09
N ASN A 15 -3.16 13.86 17.85
CA ASN A 15 -1.95 13.24 17.33
C ASN A 15 -2.23 11.86 16.72
N ILE A 16 -3.05 11.04 17.36
CA ILE A 16 -3.47 9.74 16.84
C ILE A 16 -4.25 9.92 15.52
N SER A 17 -5.17 10.87 15.47
CA SER A 17 -5.93 11.17 14.25
C SER A 17 -5.03 11.58 13.09
N MET A 18 -4.04 12.43 13.32
CA MET A 18 -3.06 12.83 12.29
C MET A 18 -2.21 11.64 11.80
N GLN A 19 -1.80 10.74 12.70
CA GLN A 19 -1.04 9.55 12.33
C GLN A 19 -1.86 8.59 11.47
N VAL A 20 -3.11 8.36 11.84
CA VAL A 20 -4.05 7.53 11.04
C VAL A 20 -4.28 8.15 9.68
N GLU A 21 -4.48 9.46 9.60
CA GLU A 21 -4.65 10.17 8.33
C GLU A 21 -3.43 9.98 7.41
N LYS A 22 -2.22 10.17 7.93
CA LYS A 22 -0.97 9.95 7.18
C LYS A 22 -0.84 8.51 6.70
N LEU A 23 -1.14 7.55 7.57
CA LEU A 23 -1.11 6.14 7.21
C LEU A 23 -2.08 5.81 6.07
N LEU A 24 -3.31 6.29 6.16
CA LEU A 24 -4.33 6.10 5.11
C LEU A 24 -3.92 6.77 3.79
N MET A 25 -3.34 7.96 3.83
CA MET A 25 -2.80 8.62 2.63
C MET A 25 -1.68 7.80 1.99
N GLY A 26 -0.76 7.27 2.79
CA GLY A 26 0.33 6.43 2.31
C GLY A 26 -0.19 5.14 1.67
N MET A 27 -1.16 4.49 2.31
CA MET A 27 -1.80 3.29 1.78
C MET A 27 -2.52 3.57 0.44
N MET A 28 -3.20 4.71 0.34
CA MET A 28 -3.84 5.14 -0.92
C MET A 28 -2.82 5.30 -2.05
N TRP A 29 -1.69 5.97 -1.80
CA TRP A 29 -0.63 6.14 -2.81
C TRP A 29 -0.03 4.80 -3.22
N PHE A 30 0.20 3.88 -2.30
CA PHE A 30 0.63 2.53 -2.62
C PHE A 30 -0.41 1.78 -3.46
N ALA A 31 -1.69 1.88 -3.13
CA ALA A 31 -2.76 1.25 -3.90
C ALA A 31 -2.81 1.75 -5.34
N ILE A 32 -2.72 3.06 -5.55
CA ILE A 32 -2.68 3.68 -6.89
C ILE A 32 -1.40 3.23 -7.61
N GLY A 33 -0.25 3.25 -6.95
CA GLY A 33 1.02 2.81 -7.51
C GLY A 33 0.98 1.36 -7.97
N HIS A 34 0.47 0.46 -7.14
CA HIS A 34 0.32 -0.96 -7.49
C HIS A 34 -0.67 -1.19 -8.64
N LEU A 35 -1.72 -0.39 -8.73
CA LEU A 35 -2.65 -0.43 -9.85
C LEU A 35 -1.92 -0.14 -11.18
N PHE A 36 -1.15 0.93 -11.25
CA PHE A 36 -0.39 1.29 -12.44
C PHE A 36 0.74 0.31 -12.76
N VAL A 37 1.48 -0.14 -11.75
CA VAL A 37 2.54 -1.15 -11.92
C VAL A 37 1.97 -2.47 -12.44
N PHE A 38 0.77 -2.85 -12.02
CA PHE A 38 0.14 -4.05 -12.55
C PHE A 38 0.02 -4.00 -14.07
N PHE A 39 -0.50 -2.92 -14.62
CA PHE A 39 -0.63 -2.75 -16.07
C PHE A 39 0.74 -2.63 -16.75
N GLN A 40 1.68 -1.91 -16.15
CA GLN A 40 3.03 -1.76 -16.67
C GLN A 40 3.72 -3.11 -16.87
N LEU A 41 3.64 -3.99 -15.87
CA LEU A 41 4.34 -5.28 -15.90
C LEU A 41 3.57 -6.37 -16.64
N ASN A 42 2.25 -6.41 -16.50
CA ASN A 42 1.43 -7.51 -16.99
C ASN A 42 0.67 -7.20 -18.27
N GLY A 43 0.61 -5.93 -18.69
CA GLY A 43 -0.07 -5.53 -19.92
C GLY A 43 0.47 -6.24 -21.16
N GLN A 44 1.75 -6.58 -21.17
CA GLN A 44 2.42 -7.32 -22.26
C GLN A 44 1.81 -8.71 -22.51
N PHE A 45 1.20 -9.33 -21.51
CA PHE A 45 0.58 -10.66 -21.65
C PHE A 45 -0.83 -10.60 -22.23
N LYS A 46 -1.42 -9.43 -22.36
CA LYS A 46 -2.78 -9.27 -22.83
C LYS A 46 -2.92 -8.35 -24.04
N TRP A 47 -2.10 -7.30 -24.13
CA TRP A 47 -2.21 -6.29 -25.19
C TRP A 47 -0.91 -6.16 -25.98
N GLU A 48 -1.00 -6.35 -27.30
CA GLU A 48 0.16 -6.24 -28.20
C GLU A 48 0.87 -4.89 -28.16
N TRP A 49 0.13 -3.81 -27.86
CA TRP A 49 0.73 -2.49 -27.75
C TRP A 49 1.83 -2.45 -26.69
N PHE A 50 1.63 -3.09 -25.54
CA PHE A 50 2.62 -3.16 -24.48
C PHE A 50 3.86 -3.95 -24.87
N GLN A 51 3.68 -5.03 -25.63
CA GLN A 51 4.80 -5.84 -26.15
C GLN A 51 5.66 -5.08 -27.16
N ARG A 52 4.99 -4.28 -28.02
CA ARG A 52 5.69 -3.53 -29.06
C ARG A 52 6.37 -2.26 -28.57
N ASN A 53 5.97 -1.75 -27.41
CA ASN A 53 6.42 -0.46 -26.89
C ASN A 53 7.09 -0.58 -25.51
N GLU A 54 7.92 -1.60 -25.32
CA GLU A 54 8.57 -1.87 -24.02
C GLU A 54 9.32 -0.67 -23.44
N VAL A 55 10.01 0.10 -24.28
CA VAL A 55 10.75 1.29 -23.84
C VAL A 55 9.81 2.37 -23.29
N ILE A 56 8.69 2.60 -23.98
CA ILE A 56 7.68 3.58 -23.54
C ILE A 56 7.05 3.11 -22.23
N VAL A 57 6.71 1.83 -22.14
CA VAL A 57 6.15 1.22 -20.93
C VAL A 57 7.15 1.33 -19.76
N ALA A 58 8.43 1.09 -20.00
CA ALA A 58 9.48 1.26 -18.99
C ALA A 58 9.60 2.71 -18.52
N LEU A 59 9.53 3.69 -19.43
CA LEU A 59 9.57 5.11 -19.09
C LEU A 59 8.38 5.55 -18.24
N CYS A 60 7.22 4.89 -18.35
CA CYS A 60 6.08 5.12 -17.46
C CYS A 60 6.41 4.77 -15.99
N GLY A 61 7.47 4.03 -15.72
CA GLY A 61 7.96 3.77 -14.38
C GLY A 61 8.40 5.04 -13.64
N LEU A 62 8.82 6.10 -14.34
CA LEU A 62 9.22 7.36 -13.71
C LEU A 62 8.07 8.01 -12.93
N PRO A 63 6.91 8.33 -13.53
CA PRO A 63 5.77 8.85 -12.78
C PRO A 63 5.23 7.86 -11.73
N ILE A 64 5.26 6.57 -12.00
CA ILE A 64 4.86 5.53 -11.04
C ILE A 64 5.76 5.55 -9.80
N SER A 65 7.07 5.79 -9.98
CA SER A 65 8.02 5.90 -8.86
C SER A 65 7.65 7.01 -7.87
N PHE A 66 7.10 8.13 -8.33
CA PHE A 66 6.61 9.19 -7.44
C PHE A 66 5.47 8.71 -6.53
N LEU A 67 4.58 7.87 -7.03
CA LEU A 67 3.50 7.29 -6.22
C LEU A 67 4.06 6.47 -5.05
N TYR A 68 5.10 5.68 -5.30
CA TYR A 68 5.79 4.91 -4.24
C TYR A 68 6.58 5.80 -3.29
N ILE A 69 7.21 6.86 -3.78
CA ILE A 69 7.93 7.84 -2.95
C ILE A 69 6.93 8.50 -1.98
N TRP A 70 5.79 8.95 -2.48
CA TRP A 70 4.75 9.56 -1.65
C TRP A 70 4.11 8.56 -0.71
N GLY A 71 3.82 7.35 -1.17
CA GLY A 71 3.31 6.26 -0.34
C GLY A 71 4.25 5.96 0.83
N THR A 72 5.54 5.84 0.56
CA THR A 72 6.57 5.62 1.58
C THR A 72 6.63 6.80 2.55
N LYS A 73 6.70 8.03 2.04
CA LYS A 73 6.77 9.25 2.86
C LYS A 73 5.63 9.33 3.88
N TYR A 74 4.40 9.20 3.41
CA TYR A 74 3.24 9.31 4.30
C TYR A 74 3.10 8.14 5.26
N THR A 75 3.39 6.91 4.81
CA THR A 75 3.33 5.73 5.66
C THR A 75 4.39 5.78 6.77
N VAL A 76 5.60 6.19 6.45
CA VAL A 76 6.66 6.40 7.45
C VAL A 76 6.25 7.45 8.47
N GLN A 77 5.65 8.55 8.04
CA GLN A 77 5.11 9.56 8.96
C GLN A 77 4.02 8.98 9.87
N GLY A 78 3.13 8.13 9.33
CA GLY A 78 2.10 7.44 10.08
C GLY A 78 2.65 6.44 11.11
N PHE A 79 3.83 5.88 10.87
CA PHE A 79 4.52 4.97 11.79
C PHE A 79 5.66 5.64 12.59
N ASN A 80 5.58 6.94 12.82
CA ASN A 80 6.57 7.68 13.62
C ASN A 80 8.03 7.52 13.14
N GLY A 81 8.23 7.46 11.83
CA GLY A 81 9.55 7.36 11.22
C GLY A 81 10.06 5.92 11.01
N LEU A 82 9.26 4.90 11.29
CA LEU A 82 9.66 3.51 11.11
C LEU A 82 9.54 3.06 9.65
N LEU A 83 10.58 2.48 9.11
CA LEU A 83 10.66 2.03 7.71
C LEU A 83 10.12 0.60 7.51
N TRP A 84 10.38 -0.31 8.46
CA TRP A 84 9.95 -1.71 8.33
C TRP A 84 8.44 -1.89 8.17
N PRO A 85 7.58 -1.27 9.02
CA PRO A 85 6.15 -1.38 8.84
C PRO A 85 5.67 -0.87 7.47
N THR A 86 6.28 0.19 6.98
CA THR A 86 5.98 0.77 5.66
C THR A 86 6.21 -0.25 4.54
N ARG A 87 7.31 -1.01 4.60
CA ARG A 87 7.63 -2.01 3.59
C ARG A 87 6.62 -3.16 3.59
N PHE A 88 6.27 -3.67 4.77
CA PHE A 88 5.26 -4.73 4.89
C PHE A 88 3.87 -4.30 4.42
N ILE A 89 3.44 -3.11 4.79
CA ILE A 89 2.16 -2.53 4.33
C ILE A 89 2.15 -2.39 2.80
N GLY A 90 3.17 -1.80 2.21
CA GLY A 90 3.26 -1.62 0.76
C GLY A 90 3.22 -2.96 0.01
N PHE A 91 3.99 -3.94 0.47
CA PHE A 91 4.00 -5.29 -0.11
C PHE A 91 2.62 -5.95 -0.04
N SER A 92 2.00 -5.93 1.14
CA SER A 92 0.71 -6.60 1.36
C SER A 92 -0.41 -5.96 0.53
N ILE A 93 -0.45 -4.64 0.44
CA ILE A 93 -1.39 -3.92 -0.43
C ILE A 93 -1.19 -4.33 -1.89
N GLY A 94 0.07 -4.40 -2.32
CA GLY A 94 0.43 -4.83 -3.67
C GLY A 94 -0.09 -6.23 -3.99
N MET A 95 0.09 -7.18 -3.09
CA MET A 95 -0.39 -8.55 -3.27
C MET A 95 -1.90 -8.64 -3.36
N ILE A 96 -2.62 -7.90 -2.52
CA ILE A 96 -4.08 -7.87 -2.56
C ILE A 96 -4.58 -7.30 -3.89
N ILE A 97 -4.06 -6.15 -4.31
CA ILE A 97 -4.44 -5.51 -5.58
C ILE A 97 -4.09 -6.39 -6.77
N TYR A 98 -2.88 -6.97 -6.78
CA TYR A 98 -2.44 -7.87 -7.83
C TYR A 98 -3.40 -9.06 -8.00
N SER A 99 -3.78 -9.70 -6.90
CA SER A 99 -4.69 -10.85 -6.94
C SER A 99 -6.08 -10.50 -7.49
N ILE A 100 -6.61 -9.33 -7.14
CA ILE A 100 -7.88 -8.83 -7.66
C ILE A 100 -7.78 -8.58 -9.17
N LEU A 101 -6.73 -7.90 -9.61
CA LEU A 101 -6.56 -7.52 -11.02
C LEU A 101 -6.26 -8.73 -11.92
N VAL A 102 -5.46 -9.68 -11.45
CA VAL A 102 -5.20 -10.94 -12.18
C VAL A 102 -6.49 -11.72 -12.35
N SER A 103 -7.28 -11.84 -11.29
CA SER A 103 -8.58 -12.54 -11.37
C SER A 103 -9.52 -11.87 -12.36
N TYR A 104 -9.55 -10.54 -12.39
CA TYR A 104 -10.43 -9.80 -13.28
C TYR A 104 -9.97 -9.79 -14.74
N PHE A 105 -8.70 -9.43 -15.00
CA PHE A 105 -8.19 -9.26 -16.37
C PHE A 105 -7.72 -10.56 -17.04
N PHE A 106 -7.13 -11.47 -16.27
CA PHE A 106 -6.58 -12.72 -16.77
C PHE A 106 -7.46 -13.93 -16.46
N LYS A 107 -8.55 -13.72 -15.70
CA LYS A 107 -9.50 -14.75 -15.28
C LYS A 107 -8.85 -15.93 -14.56
N GLU A 108 -7.70 -15.69 -13.92
CA GLU A 108 -7.12 -16.64 -13.00
C GLU A 108 -7.94 -16.63 -11.72
N GLY A 109 -8.60 -17.74 -11.43
CA GLY A 109 -9.44 -17.86 -10.23
C GLY A 109 -8.62 -17.82 -8.94
N ILE A 110 -9.20 -17.25 -7.90
CA ILE A 110 -8.63 -17.32 -6.55
C ILE A 110 -8.77 -18.75 -6.05
N ASN A 111 -7.68 -19.49 -6.04
CA ASN A 111 -7.61 -20.84 -5.48
C ASN A 111 -7.27 -20.80 -3.98
N ASN A 112 -7.27 -21.95 -3.32
CA ASN A 112 -7.00 -22.05 -1.90
C ASN A 112 -5.61 -21.49 -1.50
N LYS A 113 -4.60 -21.68 -2.34
CA LYS A 113 -3.26 -21.10 -2.09
C LYS A 113 -3.30 -19.58 -2.12
N THR A 114 -3.95 -19.01 -3.12
CA THR A 114 -4.12 -17.56 -3.26
C THR A 114 -4.91 -16.99 -2.08
N LEU A 115 -5.99 -17.68 -1.68
CA LEU A 115 -6.79 -17.26 -0.54
C LEU A 115 -5.98 -17.24 0.76
N VAL A 116 -5.21 -18.29 1.04
CA VAL A 116 -4.34 -18.35 2.23
C VAL A 116 -3.31 -17.22 2.18
N SER A 117 -2.69 -16.97 1.02
CA SER A 117 -1.72 -15.89 0.84
C SER A 117 -2.33 -14.51 1.08
N LEU A 118 -3.56 -14.28 0.61
CA LEU A 118 -4.29 -13.03 0.86
C LEU A 118 -4.61 -12.83 2.35
N VAL A 119 -5.02 -13.91 3.03
CA VAL A 119 -5.23 -13.88 4.49
C VAL A 119 -3.95 -13.52 5.22
N LEU A 120 -2.81 -14.11 4.84
CA LEU A 120 -1.50 -13.76 5.40
C LEU A 120 -1.12 -12.30 5.15
N CYS A 121 -1.42 -11.75 3.97
CA CYS A 121 -1.22 -10.32 3.68
C CYS A 121 -2.09 -9.44 4.59
N ALA A 122 -3.35 -9.80 4.81
CA ALA A 122 -4.22 -9.09 5.75
C ALA A 122 -3.70 -9.15 7.19
N VAL A 123 -3.18 -10.30 7.60
CA VAL A 123 -2.53 -10.49 8.91
C VAL A 123 -1.27 -9.62 9.03
N LEU A 124 -0.43 -9.53 7.98
CA LEU A 124 0.73 -8.65 7.97
C LEU A 124 0.35 -7.18 8.15
N ILE A 125 -0.68 -6.72 7.47
CA ILE A 125 -1.18 -5.35 7.63
C ILE A 125 -1.65 -5.13 9.08
N ALA A 126 -2.42 -6.04 9.61
CA ALA A 126 -2.92 -5.97 10.98
C ALA A 126 -1.78 -5.94 12.02
N ILE A 127 -0.78 -6.80 11.87
CA ILE A 127 0.40 -6.83 12.75
C ILE A 127 1.11 -5.48 12.72
N GLN A 128 1.39 -4.93 11.54
CA GLN A 128 2.12 -3.67 11.42
C GLN A 128 1.33 -2.46 11.92
N ALA A 129 0.02 -2.46 11.72
CA ALA A 129 -0.85 -1.35 12.13
C ALA A 129 -1.20 -1.37 13.62
N LEU A 130 -1.42 -2.56 14.19
CA LEU A 130 -1.98 -2.73 15.53
C LEU A 130 -0.93 -3.07 16.59
N TRP A 131 0.14 -3.76 16.22
CA TRP A 131 1.18 -4.14 17.17
C TRP A 131 2.11 -2.97 17.44
N LYS A 132 1.90 -2.34 18.57
CA LYS A 132 2.77 -1.25 19.03
C LYS A 132 4.04 -1.81 19.66
N THR A 133 5.17 -1.51 19.10
CA THR A 133 6.49 -1.77 19.68
C THR A 133 6.95 -0.55 20.48
N LYS A 134 7.60 -0.84 21.59
CA LYS A 134 8.21 0.20 22.42
C LYS A 134 9.44 0.80 21.75
#